data_53c05291cf5a5faa9af9a965fc718e96
#
_entry.id   53c05291cf5a5faa9af9a965fc718e96
#
_cell.length_a   1.000
_cell.length_b   1.000
_cell.length_c   1.000
_cell.angle_alpha   90.00
_cell.angle_beta   90.00
_cell.angle_gamma   90.00
#
_symmetry.space_group_name_H-M   'P 1'
#
loop_
_entity.id
_entity.type
_entity.pdbx_description
1 polymer ?
#
loop_
_entity_poly.entity_id
_entity_poly.type
_entity_poly.pdbx_seq_one_letter_code
_entity_poly.pdbx_strand_id
1 'polypeptide(L)'
;MQAFGSSKASAARAEERPWIQAGNNRREILRPLHEDWQPSQETEAAPGSNLTWHTLQPRENRWACLGQRPAIAWFTGLSGAGKSSIANAVDRALTAQGRHTMVLDGDNLRLGLNRDLGFSPRDRAENIRRAAETARLMAETGLITIVSLISPFRAERAAARLIAGDIPFLEIFIDTPLAICEARDPKGLYDRARAGKIPDFTGISAPYEAPEAPDLTITTHGCSVADSARALIPALLGLSAPA
;
A
#
# COMPACT_ATOMS: atom_id res chain seq x y z
N MET A 1 8.57 43.36 56.05
CA MET A 1 9.44 43.61 54.90
C MET A 1 9.93 42.23 54.45
N GLN A 2 9.27 41.65 53.45
CA GLN A 2 9.59 40.33 52.92
C GLN A 2 9.86 40.49 51.46
N ALA A 3 11.02 40.03 51.02
CA ALA A 3 11.51 40.04 49.68
C ALA A 3 10.83 38.90 48.86
N PHE A 4 10.25 39.26 47.73
CA PHE A 4 9.73 38.31 46.74
C PHE A 4 10.88 37.72 45.91
N GLY A 5 11.05 36.41 46.03
CA GLY A 5 11.98 35.65 45.20
C GLY A 5 11.44 35.42 43.81
N SER A 6 12.24 35.74 42.80
CA SER A 6 11.95 35.52 41.40
C SER A 6 12.07 34.04 41.04
N SER A 7 10.98 33.44 40.62
CA SER A 7 10.93 32.10 40.04
C SER A 7 11.55 32.15 38.64
N LYS A 8 12.70 31.46 38.46
CA LYS A 8 13.26 31.15 37.14
C LYS A 8 12.41 30.07 36.48
N ALA A 9 11.69 30.44 35.43
CA ALA A 9 11.03 29.49 34.55
C ALA A 9 12.08 28.60 33.87
N SER A 10 12.01 27.31 34.16
CA SER A 10 12.80 26.27 33.49
C SER A 10 12.38 26.20 32.04
N ALA A 11 13.26 26.62 31.13
CA ALA A 11 13.12 26.34 29.71
C ALA A 11 13.24 24.82 29.50
N ALA A 12 12.13 24.18 29.18
CA ALA A 12 12.11 22.80 28.74
C ALA A 12 12.99 22.67 27.50
N ARG A 13 14.06 21.88 27.59
CA ARG A 13 14.87 21.49 26.44
C ARG A 13 13.94 20.75 25.45
N ALA A 14 13.84 21.28 24.25
CA ALA A 14 13.25 20.54 23.14
C ALA A 14 14.09 19.27 22.94
N GLU A 15 13.49 18.12 23.17
CA GLU A 15 14.10 16.84 22.84
C GLU A 15 14.41 16.83 21.36
N GLU A 16 15.70 16.76 21.01
CA GLU A 16 16.17 16.59 19.65
C GLU A 16 15.61 15.28 19.11
N ARG A 17 14.74 15.38 18.11
CA ARG A 17 14.15 14.23 17.45
C ARG A 17 15.22 13.58 16.56
N PRO A 18 15.69 12.35 16.83
CA PRO A 18 16.85 11.76 16.14
C PRO A 18 16.69 11.62 14.61
N TRP A 19 15.49 11.77 14.07
CA TRP A 19 15.21 11.74 12.64
C TRP A 19 15.40 13.11 11.91
N ILE A 20 15.78 14.17 12.64
CA ILE A 20 16.11 15.49 12.05
C ILE A 20 17.61 15.60 11.70
N GLN A 21 18.44 14.66 12.11
CA GLN A 21 19.86 14.59 11.75
C GLN A 21 20.15 13.89 10.40
N ALA A 22 19.24 13.87 9.46
CA ALA A 22 19.55 13.52 8.08
C ALA A 22 20.45 14.61 7.50
N GLY A 23 21.67 14.22 7.19
CA GLY A 23 22.84 15.02 6.95
C GLY A 23 22.74 16.15 5.92
N ASN A 24 23.82 16.91 5.85
CA ASN A 24 24.09 18.10 5.05
C ASN A 24 23.83 18.01 3.52
N ASN A 25 23.24 16.93 3.02
CA ASN A 25 22.97 16.70 1.61
C ASN A 25 21.68 17.39 1.08
N ARG A 26 20.88 18.04 1.95
CA ARG A 26 19.69 18.78 1.50
C ARG A 26 20.01 19.96 0.58
N ARG A 27 21.21 20.54 0.68
CA ARG A 27 21.58 21.70 -0.15
C ARG A 27 21.97 21.31 -1.58
N GLU A 28 22.44 20.09 -1.82
CA GLU A 28 22.70 19.60 -3.19
C GLU A 28 21.44 19.18 -3.94
N ILE A 29 20.42 18.72 -3.22
CA ILE A 29 19.14 18.29 -3.81
C ILE A 29 18.30 19.50 -4.27
N LEU A 30 18.54 20.68 -3.72
CA LEU A 30 17.89 21.94 -4.10
C LEU A 30 18.68 22.72 -5.17
N ARG A 31 19.43 22.06 -6.05
CA ARG A 31 19.88 22.72 -7.28
C ARG A 31 18.68 23.32 -8.00
N PRO A 32 18.80 24.57 -8.51
CA PRO A 32 17.71 25.18 -9.26
C PRO A 32 17.29 24.25 -10.39
N LEU A 33 16.03 23.81 -10.38
CA LEU A 33 15.42 22.91 -11.36
C LEU A 33 15.37 23.46 -12.79
N HIS A 34 16.15 24.52 -13.12
CA HIS A 34 15.88 25.38 -14.25
C HIS A 34 16.75 25.15 -15.48
N GLU A 35 17.87 24.45 -15.40
CA GLU A 35 18.79 24.43 -16.54
C GLU A 35 18.73 23.19 -17.43
N ASP A 36 18.18 22.05 -16.94
CA ASP A 36 18.20 20.78 -17.68
C ASP A 36 16.80 20.15 -17.88
N TRP A 37 15.72 20.88 -17.61
CA TRP A 37 14.38 20.30 -17.83
C TRP A 37 14.02 20.35 -19.32
N GLN A 38 14.04 19.18 -19.97
CA GLN A 38 13.49 18.99 -21.30
C GLN A 38 12.17 18.22 -21.19
N PRO A 39 11.08 18.68 -21.78
CA PRO A 39 9.84 17.90 -21.84
C PRO A 39 10.09 16.59 -22.57
N SER A 40 9.81 15.46 -21.92
CA SER A 40 9.79 14.16 -22.60
C SER A 40 8.67 14.14 -23.64
N GLN A 41 8.88 13.39 -24.72
CA GLN A 41 8.00 13.34 -25.88
C GLN A 41 6.52 13.15 -25.49
N GLU A 42 5.67 14.00 -26.07
CA GLU A 42 4.21 13.97 -25.91
C GLU A 42 3.67 12.61 -26.31
N THR A 43 3.02 11.93 -25.38
CA THR A 43 2.17 10.78 -25.72
C THR A 43 0.88 11.37 -26.29
N GLU A 44 0.59 11.14 -27.55
CA GLU A 44 -0.65 11.60 -28.19
C GLU A 44 -1.87 11.09 -27.42
N ALA A 45 -2.75 12.01 -27.08
CA ALA A 45 -4.05 11.67 -26.50
C ALA A 45 -4.88 10.84 -27.51
N ALA A 46 -5.72 9.94 -27.01
CA ALA A 46 -6.61 9.17 -27.87
C ALA A 46 -7.43 10.10 -28.79
N PRO A 47 -7.60 9.75 -30.09
CA PRO A 47 -8.34 10.58 -31.04
C PRO A 47 -9.74 10.95 -30.49
N GLY A 48 -10.06 12.24 -30.46
CA GLY A 48 -11.35 12.74 -29.97
C GLY A 48 -11.44 12.98 -28.46
N SER A 49 -10.38 12.83 -27.69
CA SER A 49 -10.34 13.19 -26.27
C SER A 49 -9.88 14.66 -26.11
N ASN A 50 -10.49 15.36 -25.15
CA ASN A 50 -10.02 16.69 -24.71
C ASN A 50 -8.89 16.59 -23.67
N LEU A 51 -8.25 15.41 -23.55
CA LEU A 51 -7.21 15.14 -22.58
C LEU A 51 -5.85 15.35 -23.22
N THR A 52 -4.95 16.02 -22.52
CA THR A 52 -3.55 16.20 -22.92
C THR A 52 -2.68 15.63 -21.80
N TRP A 53 -1.71 14.78 -22.17
CA TRP A 53 -0.72 14.30 -21.24
C TRP A 53 0.29 15.42 -20.97
N HIS A 54 0.47 15.75 -19.69
CA HIS A 54 1.48 16.72 -19.27
C HIS A 54 2.72 16.01 -18.78
N THR A 55 3.87 16.36 -19.33
CA THR A 55 5.15 15.92 -18.81
C THR A 55 5.41 16.60 -17.49
N LEU A 56 5.51 15.80 -16.43
CA LEU A 56 5.80 16.25 -15.08
C LEU A 56 7.28 16.04 -14.75
N GLN A 57 7.71 16.54 -13.58
CA GLN A 57 9.04 16.27 -13.06
C GLN A 57 9.32 14.75 -13.06
N PRO A 58 10.52 14.29 -13.50
CA PRO A 58 10.90 12.89 -13.44
C PRO A 58 10.69 12.29 -12.05
N ARG A 59 10.03 11.15 -11.98
CA ARG A 59 9.70 10.48 -10.72
C ARG A 59 10.94 10.02 -9.95
N GLU A 60 12.02 9.74 -10.67
CA GLU A 60 13.33 9.34 -10.12
C GLU A 60 13.89 10.41 -9.17
N ASN A 61 13.62 11.69 -9.43
CA ASN A 61 14.01 12.78 -8.54
C ASN A 61 13.31 12.68 -7.16
N ARG A 62 12.03 12.25 -7.15
CA ARG A 62 11.29 11.99 -5.90
C ARG A 62 11.87 10.79 -5.16
N TRP A 63 12.19 9.73 -5.89
CA TRP A 63 12.78 8.51 -5.34
C TRP A 63 14.14 8.80 -4.70
N ALA A 64 14.97 9.59 -5.36
CA ALA A 64 16.25 10.05 -4.82
C ALA A 64 16.07 10.87 -3.54
N CYS A 65 15.08 11.77 -3.50
CA CYS A 65 14.76 12.54 -2.29
C CYS A 65 14.35 11.66 -1.10
N LEU A 66 13.63 10.57 -1.35
CA LEU A 66 13.21 9.61 -0.32
C LEU A 66 14.32 8.60 0.03
N GLY A 67 15.38 8.49 -0.79
CA GLY A 67 16.43 7.48 -0.62
C GLY A 67 15.90 6.05 -0.77
N GLN A 68 14.85 5.86 -1.56
CA GLN A 68 14.28 4.54 -1.84
C GLN A 68 13.60 4.48 -3.21
N ARG A 69 13.53 3.28 -3.78
CA ARG A 69 12.69 2.98 -4.94
C ARG A 69 11.30 2.52 -4.51
N PRO A 70 10.27 2.77 -5.32
CA PRO A 70 8.92 2.29 -5.02
C PRO A 70 8.80 0.78 -5.24
N ALA A 71 7.77 0.21 -4.60
CA ALA A 71 7.26 -1.11 -4.90
C ALA A 71 5.78 -1.16 -4.55
N ILE A 72 5.02 -2.02 -5.21
CA ILE A 72 3.64 -2.34 -4.87
C ILE A 72 3.60 -3.77 -4.33
N ALA A 73 3.17 -3.93 -3.08
CA ALA A 73 2.88 -5.22 -2.45
C ALA A 73 1.37 -5.46 -2.47
N TRP A 74 0.90 -6.29 -3.39
CA TRP A 74 -0.53 -6.58 -3.58
C TRP A 74 -0.91 -7.85 -2.84
N PHE A 75 -1.56 -7.70 -1.68
CA PHE A 75 -2.06 -8.83 -0.90
C PHE A 75 -3.41 -9.28 -1.41
N THR A 76 -3.55 -10.58 -1.66
CA THR A 76 -4.82 -11.24 -1.98
C THR A 76 -5.08 -12.41 -1.03
N GLY A 77 -6.34 -12.81 -0.89
CA GLY A 77 -6.77 -13.91 -0.01
C GLY A 77 -8.17 -13.68 0.56
N LEU A 78 -8.74 -14.70 1.18
CA LEU A 78 -10.09 -14.68 1.74
C LEU A 78 -10.28 -13.62 2.84
N SER A 79 -11.52 -13.25 3.12
CA SER A 79 -11.84 -12.49 4.34
C SER A 79 -11.37 -13.28 5.57
N GLY A 80 -10.85 -12.62 6.59
CA GLY A 80 -10.31 -13.33 7.77
C GLY A 80 -8.96 -14.03 7.58
N ALA A 81 -8.37 -14.02 6.35
CA ALA A 81 -7.07 -14.64 6.09
C ALA A 81 -5.90 -13.96 6.83
N GLY A 82 -6.03 -12.70 7.27
CA GLY A 82 -5.00 -11.98 7.99
C GLY A 82 -4.30 -10.87 7.20
N LYS A 83 -4.77 -10.57 5.99
CA LYS A 83 -4.18 -9.56 5.10
C LYS A 83 -3.89 -8.22 5.78
N SER A 84 -4.91 -7.58 6.35
CA SER A 84 -4.79 -6.26 6.99
C SER A 84 -3.85 -6.28 8.20
N SER A 85 -3.88 -7.36 8.98
CA SER A 85 -3.00 -7.53 10.14
C SER A 85 -1.54 -7.65 9.72
N ILE A 86 -1.26 -8.45 8.67
CA ILE A 86 0.08 -8.63 8.13
C ILE A 86 0.54 -7.35 7.44
N ALA A 87 -0.32 -6.71 6.63
CA ALA A 87 -0.02 -5.43 5.98
C ALA A 87 0.42 -4.36 6.99
N ASN A 88 -0.33 -4.20 8.09
CA ASN A 88 0.01 -3.26 9.16
C ASN A 88 1.31 -3.64 9.91
N ALA A 89 1.59 -4.92 10.08
CA ALA A 89 2.84 -5.37 10.69
C ALA A 89 4.05 -5.13 9.77
N VAL A 90 3.92 -5.35 8.46
CA VAL A 90 4.93 -5.03 7.45
C VAL A 90 5.18 -3.54 7.40
N ASP A 91 4.12 -2.73 7.34
CA ASP A 91 4.19 -1.27 7.36
C ASP A 91 5.01 -0.74 8.55
N ARG A 92 4.65 -1.18 9.76
CA ARG A 92 5.39 -0.82 10.99
C ARG A 92 6.86 -1.22 10.94
N ALA A 93 7.15 -2.43 10.44
CA ALA A 93 8.52 -2.94 10.41
C ALA A 93 9.38 -2.22 9.37
N LEU A 94 8.82 -1.85 8.23
CA LEU A 94 9.51 -1.06 7.20
C LEU A 94 9.70 0.39 7.67
N THR A 95 8.67 1.01 8.26
CA THR A 95 8.75 2.37 8.82
C THR A 95 9.80 2.45 9.93
N ALA A 96 9.89 1.45 10.81
CA ALA A 96 10.95 1.38 11.83
C ALA A 96 12.37 1.29 11.24
N GLN A 97 12.50 0.88 9.99
CA GLN A 97 13.77 0.84 9.24
C GLN A 97 13.95 2.09 8.35
N GLY A 98 13.17 3.13 8.55
CA GLY A 98 13.27 4.39 7.82
C GLY A 98 12.69 4.34 6.41
N ARG A 99 11.88 3.31 6.07
CA ARG A 99 11.21 3.24 4.77
C ARG A 99 9.88 3.99 4.80
N HIS A 100 9.56 4.61 3.69
CA HIS A 100 8.31 5.33 3.48
C HIS A 100 7.29 4.40 2.84
N THR A 101 6.22 4.14 3.56
CA THR A 101 5.20 3.16 3.18
C THR A 101 3.81 3.77 3.19
N MET A 102 2.86 3.15 2.50
CA MET A 102 1.44 3.44 2.58
C MET A 102 0.61 2.17 2.46
N VAL A 103 -0.33 1.98 3.38
CA VAL A 103 -1.27 0.86 3.32
C VAL A 103 -2.59 1.32 2.72
N LEU A 104 -3.02 0.64 1.65
CA LEU A 104 -4.34 0.76 1.04
C LEU A 104 -5.18 -0.45 1.44
N ASP A 105 -5.93 -0.30 2.53
CA ASP A 105 -6.83 -1.35 3.02
C ASP A 105 -8.21 -1.26 2.38
N GLY A 106 -8.81 -2.40 2.03
CA GLY A 106 -10.07 -2.46 1.30
C GLY A 106 -11.24 -1.83 2.02
N ASP A 107 -11.34 -1.98 3.34
CA ASP A 107 -12.42 -1.37 4.11
C ASP A 107 -12.22 0.16 4.20
N ASN A 108 -10.99 0.60 4.43
CA ASN A 108 -10.67 2.03 4.48
C ASN A 108 -10.93 2.72 3.13
N LEU A 109 -10.59 2.08 2.02
CA LEU A 109 -10.91 2.61 0.68
C LEU A 109 -12.42 2.75 0.48
N ARG A 110 -13.21 1.77 0.93
CA ARG A 110 -14.68 1.82 0.81
C ARG A 110 -15.34 2.84 1.72
N LEU A 111 -14.71 3.23 2.81
CA LEU A 111 -15.19 4.32 3.67
C LEU A 111 -14.86 5.71 3.10
N GLY A 112 -13.93 5.80 2.16
CA GLY A 112 -13.45 7.06 1.58
C GLY A 112 -13.58 7.09 0.05
N LEU A 113 -12.47 6.79 -0.63
CA LEU A 113 -12.31 6.90 -2.09
C LEU A 113 -13.37 6.13 -2.87
N ASN A 114 -13.77 4.95 -2.38
CA ASN A 114 -14.68 4.02 -3.06
C ASN A 114 -16.05 3.94 -2.35
N ARG A 115 -16.46 4.96 -1.60
CA ARG A 115 -17.72 4.99 -0.85
C ARG A 115 -18.98 4.91 -1.72
N ASP A 116 -18.84 5.24 -2.99
CA ASP A 116 -19.90 5.16 -4.01
C ASP A 116 -20.09 3.73 -4.57
N LEU A 117 -19.18 2.80 -4.26
CA LEU A 117 -19.23 1.44 -4.77
C LEU A 117 -19.89 0.47 -3.78
N GLY A 118 -20.79 -0.37 -4.31
CA GLY A 118 -21.36 -1.51 -3.62
C GLY A 118 -20.49 -2.77 -3.68
N PHE A 119 -21.14 -3.94 -3.65
CA PHE A 119 -20.50 -5.25 -3.67
C PHE A 119 -20.88 -6.09 -4.90
N SER A 120 -21.53 -5.49 -5.90
CA SER A 120 -21.77 -6.17 -7.19
C SER A 120 -20.44 -6.55 -7.85
N PRO A 121 -20.40 -7.53 -8.75
CA PRO A 121 -19.19 -7.88 -9.49
C PRO A 121 -18.54 -6.67 -10.18
N ARG A 122 -19.35 -5.79 -10.77
CA ARG A 122 -18.88 -4.54 -11.40
C ARG A 122 -18.23 -3.60 -10.39
N ASP A 123 -18.87 -3.39 -9.23
CA ASP A 123 -18.33 -2.49 -8.21
C ASP A 123 -17.05 -3.06 -7.57
N ARG A 124 -16.94 -4.39 -7.47
CA ARG A 124 -15.72 -5.05 -7.00
C ARG A 124 -14.56 -4.84 -7.97
N ALA A 125 -14.80 -5.04 -9.26
CA ALA A 125 -13.80 -4.78 -10.31
C ALA A 125 -13.35 -3.32 -10.32
N GLU A 126 -14.30 -2.37 -10.24
CA GLU A 126 -13.99 -0.95 -10.16
C GLU A 126 -13.24 -0.56 -8.88
N ASN A 127 -13.57 -1.19 -7.73
CA ASN A 127 -12.84 -1.00 -6.49
C ASN A 127 -11.37 -1.42 -6.64
N ILE A 128 -11.11 -2.55 -7.29
CA ILE A 128 -9.76 -3.05 -7.56
C ILE A 128 -9.01 -2.11 -8.52
N ARG A 129 -9.67 -1.69 -9.60
CA ARG A 129 -9.10 -0.76 -10.56
C ARG A 129 -8.68 0.56 -9.88
N ARG A 130 -9.58 1.19 -9.11
CA ARG A 130 -9.26 2.43 -8.37
C ARG A 130 -8.14 2.24 -7.36
N ALA A 131 -8.11 1.11 -6.67
CA ALA A 131 -7.03 0.79 -5.74
C ALA A 131 -5.68 0.65 -6.46
N ALA A 132 -5.66 0.02 -7.66
CA ALA A 132 -4.46 -0.13 -8.45
C ALA A 132 -3.93 1.21 -8.98
N GLU A 133 -4.82 2.08 -9.50
CA GLU A 133 -4.44 3.43 -9.92
C GLU A 133 -3.88 4.26 -8.76
N THR A 134 -4.53 4.19 -7.60
CA THR A 134 -4.06 4.88 -6.40
C THR A 134 -2.70 4.34 -5.95
N ALA A 135 -2.52 3.01 -5.97
CA ALA A 135 -1.25 2.39 -5.62
C ALA A 135 -0.11 2.83 -6.56
N ARG A 136 -0.38 2.89 -7.86
CA ARG A 136 0.56 3.40 -8.87
C ARG A 136 0.94 4.84 -8.59
N LEU A 137 -0.04 5.74 -8.39
CA LEU A 137 0.24 7.16 -8.11
C LEU A 137 1.09 7.34 -6.84
N MET A 138 0.82 6.56 -5.79
CA MET A 138 1.62 6.58 -4.56
C MET A 138 3.04 6.02 -4.80
N ALA A 139 3.17 4.95 -5.56
CA ALA A 139 4.47 4.40 -5.92
C ALA A 139 5.28 5.36 -6.79
N GLU A 140 4.67 6.12 -7.70
CA GLU A 140 5.35 7.16 -8.47
C GLU A 140 5.96 8.27 -7.59
N THR A 141 5.47 8.47 -6.38
CA THR A 141 6.10 9.35 -5.39
C THR A 141 7.32 8.74 -4.70
N GLY A 142 7.53 7.43 -4.83
CA GLY A 142 8.62 6.69 -4.20
C GLY A 142 8.19 5.84 -3.00
N LEU A 143 6.89 5.71 -2.72
CA LEU A 143 6.41 4.92 -1.59
C LEU A 143 6.41 3.42 -1.91
N ILE A 144 6.65 2.61 -0.87
CA ILE A 144 6.27 1.19 -0.88
C ILE A 144 4.79 1.13 -0.55
N THR A 145 3.96 0.80 -1.53
CA THR A 145 2.50 0.77 -1.37
C THR A 145 2.03 -0.65 -1.10
N ILE A 146 1.42 -0.87 0.05
CA ILE A 146 0.90 -2.18 0.47
C ILE A 146 -0.61 -2.17 0.27
N VAL A 147 -1.10 -2.96 -0.70
CA VAL A 147 -2.53 -3.07 -1.01
C VAL A 147 -3.10 -4.31 -0.34
N SER A 148 -4.12 -4.17 0.50
CA SER A 148 -4.76 -5.26 1.25
C SER A 148 -6.21 -5.43 0.80
N LEU A 149 -6.43 -6.24 -0.22
CA LEU A 149 -7.74 -6.51 -0.82
C LEU A 149 -8.00 -8.03 -0.92
N ILE A 150 -9.26 -8.45 -0.97
CA ILE A 150 -9.62 -9.83 -1.31
C ILE A 150 -9.19 -10.12 -2.75
N SER A 151 -9.51 -9.21 -3.70
CA SER A 151 -9.22 -9.32 -5.14
C SER A 151 -9.41 -10.75 -5.65
N PRO A 152 -10.67 -11.23 -5.71
CA PRO A 152 -10.96 -12.67 -5.83
C PRO A 152 -10.64 -13.27 -7.19
N PHE A 153 -10.60 -12.45 -8.25
CA PHE A 153 -10.43 -12.93 -9.62
C PHE A 153 -9.01 -12.68 -10.15
N ARG A 154 -8.43 -13.70 -10.81
CA ARG A 154 -7.09 -13.62 -11.39
C ARG A 154 -6.97 -12.50 -12.42
N ALA A 155 -8.01 -12.35 -13.27
CA ALA A 155 -8.05 -11.31 -14.29
C ALA A 155 -7.94 -9.89 -13.70
N GLU A 156 -8.59 -9.64 -12.54
CA GLU A 156 -8.55 -8.35 -11.86
C GLU A 156 -7.15 -8.06 -11.26
N ARG A 157 -6.49 -9.08 -10.70
CA ARG A 157 -5.12 -8.95 -10.19
C ARG A 157 -4.11 -8.75 -11.31
N ALA A 158 -4.29 -9.47 -12.44
CA ALA A 158 -3.49 -9.25 -13.65
C ALA A 158 -3.66 -7.82 -14.20
N ALA A 159 -4.90 -7.30 -14.23
CA ALA A 159 -5.17 -5.93 -14.62
C ALA A 159 -4.51 -4.91 -13.66
N ALA A 160 -4.53 -5.17 -12.34
CA ALA A 160 -3.84 -4.34 -11.37
C ALA A 160 -2.31 -4.30 -11.60
N ARG A 161 -1.71 -5.44 -11.93
CA ARG A 161 -0.29 -5.52 -12.31
C ARG A 161 0.01 -4.72 -13.59
N LEU A 162 -0.87 -4.79 -14.59
CA LEU A 162 -0.71 -3.99 -15.82
C LEU A 162 -0.82 -2.48 -15.54
N ILE A 163 -1.71 -2.06 -14.65
CA ILE A 163 -1.84 -0.66 -14.21
C ILE A 163 -0.55 -0.18 -13.53
N ALA A 164 0.11 -1.03 -12.76
CA ALA A 164 1.38 -0.69 -12.10
C ALA A 164 2.49 -0.33 -13.11
N GLY A 165 2.41 -0.84 -14.34
CA GLY A 165 3.38 -0.58 -15.41
C GLY A 165 4.76 -1.14 -15.07
N ASP A 166 5.76 -0.28 -15.05
CA ASP A 166 7.16 -0.62 -14.74
C ASP A 166 7.51 -0.53 -13.24
N ILE A 167 6.56 -0.13 -12.39
CA ILE A 167 6.75 -0.19 -10.93
C ILE A 167 6.80 -1.67 -10.50
N PRO A 168 7.81 -2.08 -9.71
CA PRO A 168 7.88 -3.44 -9.17
C PRO A 168 6.60 -3.81 -8.43
N PHE A 169 5.95 -4.90 -8.84
CA PHE A 169 4.69 -5.37 -8.31
C PHE A 169 4.84 -6.80 -7.82
N LEU A 170 4.58 -7.03 -6.52
CA LEU A 170 4.54 -8.35 -5.91
C LEU A 170 3.10 -8.77 -5.62
N GLU A 171 2.62 -9.83 -6.25
CA GLU A 171 1.38 -10.50 -5.88
C GLU A 171 1.67 -11.44 -4.70
N ILE A 172 1.10 -11.12 -3.53
CA ILE A 172 1.34 -11.84 -2.29
C ILE A 172 0.05 -12.57 -1.89
N PHE A 173 0.08 -13.88 -1.99
CA PHE A 173 -1.05 -14.72 -1.60
C PHE A 173 -1.01 -15.01 -0.10
N ILE A 174 -2.02 -14.54 0.62
CA ILE A 174 -2.22 -14.88 2.04
C ILE A 174 -3.07 -16.14 2.07
N ASP A 175 -2.38 -17.28 2.05
CA ASP A 175 -2.99 -18.61 1.98
C ASP A 175 -3.44 -19.04 3.36
N THR A 176 -4.75 -19.01 3.54
CA THR A 176 -5.42 -19.47 4.76
C THR A 176 -6.62 -20.30 4.35
N PRO A 177 -6.70 -21.57 4.81
CA PRO A 177 -7.85 -22.40 4.54
C PRO A 177 -9.19 -21.76 4.94
N LEU A 178 -10.22 -21.94 4.12
CA LEU A 178 -11.54 -21.34 4.34
C LEU A 178 -12.08 -21.64 5.75
N ALA A 179 -11.96 -22.87 6.21
CA ALA A 179 -12.43 -23.26 7.55
C ALA A 179 -11.77 -22.46 8.68
N ILE A 180 -10.49 -22.07 8.50
CA ILE A 180 -9.77 -21.23 9.47
C ILE A 180 -10.23 -19.78 9.35
N CYS A 181 -10.48 -19.28 8.15
CA CYS A 181 -11.05 -17.95 7.94
C CYS A 181 -12.44 -17.83 8.57
N GLU A 182 -13.29 -18.85 8.41
CA GLU A 182 -14.61 -18.94 9.03
C GLU A 182 -14.50 -19.00 10.57
N ALA A 183 -13.62 -19.84 11.10
CA ALA A 183 -13.42 -19.95 12.55
C ALA A 183 -12.90 -18.63 13.18
N ARG A 184 -12.14 -17.86 12.45
CA ARG A 184 -11.67 -16.52 12.90
C ARG A 184 -12.77 -15.49 12.87
N ASP A 185 -13.53 -15.43 11.81
CA ASP A 185 -14.61 -14.48 11.47
C ASP A 185 -14.67 -13.19 12.30
N PRO A 186 -13.62 -12.35 12.29
CA PRO A 186 -13.48 -11.22 13.23
C PRO A 186 -14.57 -10.16 13.07
N LYS A 187 -15.34 -10.22 11.98
CA LYS A 187 -16.41 -9.26 11.64
C LYS A 187 -17.80 -9.90 11.61
N GLY A 188 -17.93 -11.18 11.91
CA GLY A 188 -19.19 -11.93 11.83
C GLY A 188 -19.77 -12.01 10.40
N LEU A 189 -18.89 -11.90 9.38
CA LEU A 189 -19.34 -11.88 7.97
C LEU A 189 -19.64 -13.28 7.46
N TYR A 190 -18.89 -14.29 7.88
CA TYR A 190 -19.12 -15.67 7.49
C TYR A 190 -20.45 -16.20 8.05
N ASP A 191 -20.72 -15.95 9.34
CA ASP A 191 -22.01 -16.32 9.96
C ASP A 191 -23.18 -15.68 9.21
N ARG A 192 -23.05 -14.40 8.85
CA ARG A 192 -24.10 -13.69 8.09
C ARG A 192 -24.22 -14.20 6.66
N ALA A 193 -23.13 -14.57 6.00
CA ALA A 193 -23.13 -15.14 4.65
C ALA A 193 -23.78 -16.55 4.65
N ARG A 194 -23.43 -17.40 5.62
CA ARG A 194 -24.05 -18.73 5.81
C ARG A 194 -25.54 -18.64 6.11
N ALA A 195 -25.96 -17.60 6.84
CA ALA A 195 -27.36 -17.32 7.11
C ALA A 195 -28.10 -16.66 5.92
N GLY A 196 -27.45 -16.52 4.73
CA GLY A 196 -28.03 -15.90 3.52
C GLY A 196 -28.26 -14.39 3.62
N LYS A 197 -27.70 -13.73 4.65
CA LYS A 197 -27.86 -12.27 4.87
C LYS A 197 -26.88 -11.42 4.05
N ILE A 198 -25.85 -12.03 3.48
CA ILE A 198 -24.90 -11.36 2.60
C ILE A 198 -24.83 -12.17 1.29
N PRO A 199 -25.32 -11.62 0.18
CA PRO A 199 -25.19 -12.26 -1.13
C PRO A 199 -23.76 -12.11 -1.65
N ASP A 200 -23.37 -12.97 -2.59
CA ASP A 200 -22.10 -12.92 -3.32
C ASP A 200 -20.85 -12.79 -2.42
N PHE A 201 -20.88 -13.49 -1.29
CA PHE A 201 -19.75 -13.49 -0.35
C PHE A 201 -18.64 -14.43 -0.82
N THR A 202 -17.45 -13.88 -1.05
CA THR A 202 -16.28 -14.61 -1.55
C THR A 202 -15.91 -15.78 -0.64
N GLY A 203 -15.81 -16.97 -1.21
CA GLY A 203 -15.51 -18.21 -0.49
C GLY A 203 -16.74 -18.96 0.01
N ILE A 204 -17.95 -18.37 -0.02
CA ILE A 204 -19.20 -19.02 0.37
C ILE A 204 -20.17 -19.10 -0.83
N SER A 205 -20.69 -17.97 -1.29
CA SER A 205 -21.64 -17.88 -2.41
C SER A 205 -21.03 -17.29 -3.68
N ALA A 206 -19.80 -16.77 -3.60
CA ALA A 206 -19.01 -16.32 -4.73
C ALA A 206 -17.62 -16.97 -4.72
N PRO A 207 -17.00 -17.21 -5.90
CA PRO A 207 -15.71 -17.87 -5.99
C PRO A 207 -14.55 -16.98 -5.50
N TYR A 208 -13.47 -17.66 -5.11
CA TYR A 208 -12.14 -17.08 -4.97
C TYR A 208 -11.18 -17.90 -5.85
N GLU A 209 -10.57 -17.24 -6.79
CA GLU A 209 -9.56 -17.84 -7.67
C GLU A 209 -8.17 -17.62 -7.07
N ALA A 210 -7.63 -18.64 -6.40
CA ALA A 210 -6.27 -18.58 -5.90
C ALA A 210 -5.26 -18.24 -7.02
N PRO A 211 -4.23 -17.45 -6.77
CA PRO A 211 -3.17 -17.20 -7.75
C PRO A 211 -2.52 -18.53 -8.19
N GLU A 212 -2.20 -18.66 -9.48
CA GLU A 212 -1.48 -19.84 -10.00
C GLU A 212 0.01 -19.74 -9.74
N ALA A 213 0.56 -18.53 -9.85
CA ALA A 213 1.98 -18.23 -9.68
C ALA A 213 2.16 -16.90 -8.95
N PRO A 214 1.80 -16.80 -7.66
CA PRO A 214 2.05 -15.59 -6.88
C PRO A 214 3.56 -15.39 -6.71
N ASP A 215 3.99 -14.14 -6.60
CA ASP A 215 5.40 -13.85 -6.31
C ASP A 215 5.81 -14.36 -4.92
N LEU A 216 4.87 -14.31 -3.96
CA LEU A 216 5.07 -14.84 -2.61
C LEU A 216 3.78 -15.47 -2.09
N THR A 217 3.90 -16.56 -1.33
CA THR A 217 2.80 -17.18 -0.58
C THR A 217 3.11 -17.17 0.91
N ILE A 218 2.17 -16.70 1.70
CA ILE A 218 2.26 -16.67 3.17
C ILE A 218 1.14 -17.54 3.75
N THR A 219 1.51 -18.64 4.32
CA THR A 219 0.61 -19.52 5.08
C THR A 219 0.45 -18.97 6.49
N THR A 220 -0.79 -18.66 6.89
CA THR A 220 -1.05 -17.98 8.20
C THR A 220 -1.51 -18.90 9.30
N HIS A 221 -1.83 -20.16 9.02
CA HIS A 221 -2.18 -21.12 10.05
C HIS A 221 -0.91 -21.64 10.74
N GLY A 222 -0.90 -21.61 12.06
CA GLY A 222 0.27 -22.00 12.85
C GLY A 222 1.41 -20.96 12.91
N CYS A 223 1.25 -19.79 12.27
CA CYS A 223 2.24 -18.73 12.28
C CYS A 223 1.69 -17.46 12.93
N SER A 224 2.55 -16.72 13.62
CA SER A 224 2.18 -15.41 14.14
C SER A 224 2.13 -14.35 13.01
N VAL A 225 1.38 -13.27 13.23
CA VAL A 225 1.38 -12.12 12.32
C VAL A 225 2.79 -11.54 12.15
N ALA A 226 3.58 -11.53 13.23
CA ALA A 226 4.95 -11.02 13.20
C ALA A 226 5.88 -11.89 12.33
N ASP A 227 5.75 -13.21 12.39
CA ASP A 227 6.53 -14.13 11.55
C ASP A 227 6.14 -14.02 10.09
N SER A 228 4.84 -13.94 9.81
CA SER A 228 4.30 -13.72 8.46
C SER A 228 4.82 -12.39 7.87
N ALA A 229 4.82 -11.32 8.64
CA ALA A 229 5.37 -10.03 8.21
C ALA A 229 6.89 -10.10 7.98
N ARG A 230 7.63 -10.74 8.91
CA ARG A 230 9.09 -10.89 8.81
C ARG A 230 9.52 -11.61 7.52
N ALA A 231 8.74 -12.57 7.05
CA ALA A 231 9.00 -13.30 5.81
C ALA A 231 8.93 -12.40 4.55
N LEU A 232 8.15 -11.32 4.57
CA LEU A 232 7.93 -10.41 3.44
C LEU A 232 8.98 -9.28 3.36
N ILE A 233 9.54 -8.88 4.49
CA ILE A 233 10.43 -7.70 4.58
C ILE A 233 11.65 -7.80 3.65
N PRO A 234 12.40 -8.92 3.57
CA PRO A 234 13.58 -9.01 2.70
C PRO A 234 13.26 -8.77 1.22
N ALA A 235 12.14 -9.31 0.72
CA ALA A 235 11.72 -9.11 -0.66
C ALA A 235 11.39 -7.63 -0.95
N LEU A 236 10.66 -6.98 -0.05
CA LEU A 236 10.28 -5.56 -0.20
C LEU A 236 11.51 -4.64 -0.08
N LEU A 237 12.42 -4.91 0.84
CA LEU A 237 13.67 -4.16 0.96
C LEU A 237 14.56 -4.34 -0.26
N GLY A 238 14.65 -5.54 -0.82
CA GLY A 238 15.42 -5.81 -2.04
C GLY A 238 14.92 -5.02 -3.24
N LEU A 239 13.60 -4.90 -3.42
CA LEU A 239 13.01 -4.11 -4.49
C LEU A 239 13.11 -2.60 -4.27
N SER A 240 13.10 -2.15 -3.03
CA SER A 240 13.09 -0.73 -2.67
C SER A 240 14.47 -0.17 -2.32
N ALA A 241 15.53 -0.92 -2.54
CA ALA A 241 16.89 -0.43 -2.35
C ALA A 241 17.18 0.77 -3.26
N PRO A 242 17.90 1.79 -2.78
CA PRO A 242 18.42 2.86 -3.64
C PRO A 242 19.24 2.28 -4.80
N ALA A 243 19.28 3.00 -5.92
CA ALA A 243 20.10 2.60 -7.06
C ALA A 243 21.58 2.83 -6.79
#